data_2e52c4d0a03900ff0f541e1932a138ae
#
_entry.id   2e52c4d0a03900ff0f541e1932a138ae
#
_cell.length_a   1.000
_cell.length_b   1.000
_cell.length_c   1.000
_cell.angle_alpha   90.00
_cell.angle_beta   90.00
_cell.angle_gamma   90.00
#
_symmetry.space_group_name_H-M   'P 1'
#
loop_
_entity.id
_entity.type
_entity.pdbx_description
1 polymer ?
#
loop_
_entity_poly.entity_id
_entity_poly.type
_entity_poly.pdbx_seq_one_letter_code
_entity_poly.pdbx_strand_id
1 'polypeptide(L)'
;MVCTVAVGGASAAPGAAGADGATAAKPLSDGLEKIRAREADRLYGDPGMRPLGERKTSLISLGDSEISGEGVGTYEPGTDGPDNWCHRSPDAAIHRTGIGAEVTYNAACSGAGSGNIVLGGSKQYADELVQSDSLAIAARNTRLKMVLLVAGANDDLQFGPVMTDCVTRWFLFQGTCEPKYQPGWQARVDGLVPKVERTVGDLRTVMRDAGYADGDYRLVVMSYPSPIGPDVEDNPRYPGKLPGGCTGYTSDAGWGRNAAVPAFEKGVRKAARDSGATYLDASRLFHGHEVCMEDTWARGLYVNLTNPFPPNSNSVRQSFHPNARGHGAFASCLTQLYAAGLREAACADPASTGQPKLYPEAWDDAYRPLKNAGTGSCVDATGGASRNGTVVGGWDCHGQRNQGWWYDPEQRSLHVELTQDRCLDVPGGRYAAGAGLVLWNCSGAGNQRFVRADGGTLRPAAVPSLCLTLAGAKEPLRLQSCDGSAGQRFA
;
A
#
# COMPACT_ATOMS: atom_id res chain seq x y z
N MET A 1 11.33 -68.03 36.88
CA MET A 1 11.91 -68.35 35.55
C MET A 1 11.43 -67.24 34.61
N VAL A 2 12.22 -66.25 34.40
CA VAL A 2 11.87 -65.06 33.61
C VAL A 2 12.78 -65.09 32.38
N CYS A 3 12.22 -65.22 31.20
CA CYS A 3 12.92 -65.10 29.93
C CYS A 3 12.89 -63.65 29.47
N THR A 4 14.04 -63.01 29.43
CA THR A 4 14.29 -61.73 28.79
C THR A 4 14.68 -61.92 27.34
N VAL A 5 13.88 -61.33 26.42
CA VAL A 5 14.21 -61.24 24.99
C VAL A 5 14.73 -59.86 24.72
N ALA A 6 15.97 -59.75 24.30
CA ALA A 6 16.58 -58.50 23.85
C ALA A 6 16.23 -58.28 22.36
N VAL A 7 15.59 -57.13 22.09
CA VAL A 7 15.35 -56.66 20.71
C VAL A 7 16.37 -55.56 20.42
N GLY A 8 17.33 -55.87 19.55
CA GLY A 8 18.27 -54.92 19.03
C GLY A 8 17.59 -53.97 18.02
N GLY A 9 17.45 -52.72 18.38
CA GLY A 9 17.01 -51.64 17.48
C GLY A 9 18.21 -51.06 16.72
N ALA A 10 18.28 -51.31 15.41
CA ALA A 10 19.19 -50.58 14.53
C ALA A 10 18.64 -49.15 14.30
N SER A 11 19.35 -48.15 14.81
CA SER A 11 19.07 -46.76 14.54
C SER A 11 19.56 -46.42 13.14
N ALA A 12 18.63 -46.24 12.20
CA ALA A 12 18.95 -45.67 10.91
C ALA A 12 19.11 -44.14 11.06
N ALA A 13 20.26 -43.59 10.71
CA ALA A 13 20.50 -42.19 10.59
C ALA A 13 19.56 -41.59 9.52
N PRO A 14 19.00 -40.37 9.73
CA PRO A 14 18.23 -39.71 8.68
C PRO A 14 19.17 -39.37 7.53
N GLY A 15 18.94 -39.98 6.39
CA GLY A 15 19.60 -39.62 5.14
C GLY A 15 19.40 -38.14 4.84
N ALA A 16 20.50 -37.47 4.52
CA ALA A 16 20.45 -36.14 3.95
C ALA A 16 19.54 -36.12 2.72
N ALA A 17 18.43 -35.45 2.80
CA ALA A 17 17.59 -35.16 1.64
C ALA A 17 18.43 -34.34 0.66
N GLY A 18 18.74 -34.93 -0.47
CA GLY A 18 19.50 -34.29 -1.52
C GLY A 18 18.81 -33.06 -2.04
N ALA A 19 19.55 -31.99 -2.14
CA ALA A 19 19.20 -30.79 -2.88
C ALA A 19 19.28 -31.09 -4.40
N ASP A 20 18.26 -31.78 -4.95
CA ASP A 20 18.16 -32.03 -6.37
C ASP A 20 16.76 -31.71 -6.89
N GLY A 21 16.52 -30.39 -7.12
CA GLY A 21 15.30 -29.87 -7.75
C GLY A 21 15.52 -28.61 -8.56
N ALA A 22 16.74 -28.08 -8.60
CA ALA A 22 17.04 -26.90 -9.43
C ALA A 22 17.13 -27.37 -10.89
N THR A 23 16.12 -27.02 -11.69
CA THR A 23 16.17 -27.22 -13.12
C THR A 23 17.27 -26.31 -13.71
N ALA A 24 18.03 -26.82 -14.71
CA ALA A 24 19.04 -26.01 -15.38
C ALA A 24 18.38 -24.76 -16.00
N ALA A 25 18.99 -23.58 -15.78
CA ALA A 25 18.47 -22.34 -16.33
C ALA A 25 18.41 -22.42 -17.85
N LYS A 26 17.30 -21.95 -18.45
CA LYS A 26 17.19 -21.83 -19.91
C LYS A 26 18.13 -20.75 -20.44
N PRO A 27 18.72 -20.96 -21.62
CA PRO A 27 19.58 -19.94 -22.27
C PRO A 27 18.83 -18.62 -22.47
N LEU A 28 19.55 -17.51 -22.33
CA LEU A 28 19.10 -16.19 -22.77
C LEU A 28 19.38 -16.00 -24.27
N SER A 29 18.78 -15.00 -24.90
CA SER A 29 19.23 -14.53 -26.21
C SER A 29 20.67 -14.01 -26.12
N ASP A 30 21.42 -14.06 -27.23
CA ASP A 30 22.82 -13.58 -27.28
C ASP A 30 22.99 -12.15 -26.76
N GLY A 31 22.02 -11.29 -27.04
CA GLY A 31 22.02 -9.91 -26.55
C GLY A 31 21.88 -9.80 -25.02
N LEU A 32 20.95 -10.53 -24.45
CA LEU A 32 20.74 -10.55 -23.00
C LEU A 32 21.88 -11.28 -22.28
N GLU A 33 22.44 -12.33 -22.88
CA GLU A 33 23.57 -13.04 -22.29
C GLU A 33 24.81 -12.17 -22.18
N LYS A 34 25.09 -11.31 -23.19
CA LYS A 34 26.17 -10.31 -23.12
C LYS A 34 25.98 -9.31 -21.98
N ILE A 35 24.73 -8.91 -21.71
CA ILE A 35 24.40 -8.00 -20.60
C ILE A 35 24.55 -8.75 -19.26
N ARG A 36 24.02 -9.98 -19.18
CA ARG A 36 24.15 -10.85 -18.00
C ARG A 36 25.63 -11.08 -17.64
N ALA A 37 26.46 -11.39 -18.63
CA ALA A 37 27.89 -11.64 -18.44
C ALA A 37 28.63 -10.39 -17.90
N ARG A 38 28.31 -9.22 -18.43
CA ARG A 38 28.87 -7.93 -17.93
C ARG A 38 28.44 -7.66 -16.48
N GLU A 39 27.18 -7.95 -16.14
CA GLU A 39 26.69 -7.80 -14.78
C GLU A 39 27.37 -8.81 -13.83
N ALA A 40 27.60 -10.05 -14.27
CA ALA A 40 28.34 -11.03 -13.47
C ALA A 40 29.78 -10.59 -13.22
N ASP A 41 30.44 -10.06 -14.26
CA ASP A 41 31.83 -9.51 -14.15
C ASP A 41 31.85 -8.33 -13.15
N ARG A 42 30.87 -7.42 -13.20
CA ARG A 42 30.74 -6.32 -12.24
C ARG A 42 30.55 -6.81 -10.80
N LEU A 43 29.80 -7.88 -10.60
CA LEU A 43 29.50 -8.42 -9.27
C LEU A 43 30.62 -9.28 -8.69
N TYR A 44 31.36 -10.01 -9.53
CA TYR A 44 32.25 -11.09 -9.11
C TYR A 44 33.65 -11.04 -9.71
N GLY A 45 33.90 -10.13 -10.66
CA GLY A 45 35.15 -10.12 -11.44
C GLY A 45 35.26 -11.32 -12.39
N ASP A 46 34.15 -11.97 -12.74
CA ASP A 46 34.07 -13.15 -13.56
C ASP A 46 32.71 -13.17 -14.30
N PRO A 47 32.68 -13.24 -15.63
CA PRO A 47 31.45 -13.23 -16.42
C PRO A 47 30.68 -14.55 -16.38
N GLY A 48 31.22 -15.60 -15.76
CA GLY A 48 30.59 -16.92 -15.61
C GLY A 48 29.32 -16.90 -14.77
N MET A 49 28.42 -17.83 -15.04
CA MET A 49 27.22 -18.01 -14.23
C MET A 49 27.55 -18.91 -13.04
N ARG A 50 27.24 -18.47 -11.82
CA ARG A 50 27.46 -19.20 -10.58
C ARG A 50 26.26 -20.09 -10.22
N PRO A 51 26.48 -21.21 -9.50
CA PRO A 51 25.40 -21.94 -8.86
C PRO A 51 24.55 -21.04 -7.96
N LEU A 52 23.24 -21.29 -7.87
CA LEU A 52 22.29 -20.42 -7.16
C LEU A 52 22.71 -20.18 -5.70
N GLY A 53 23.21 -21.20 -5.00
CA GLY A 53 23.67 -21.10 -3.61
C GLY A 53 24.89 -20.20 -3.40
N GLU A 54 25.69 -19.97 -4.44
CA GLU A 54 26.93 -19.17 -4.39
C GLU A 54 26.72 -17.71 -4.83
N ARG A 55 25.50 -17.38 -5.29
CA ARG A 55 25.17 -16.03 -5.75
C ARG A 55 24.94 -15.10 -4.59
N LYS A 56 25.35 -13.84 -4.73
CA LYS A 56 24.98 -12.75 -3.82
C LYS A 56 23.46 -12.66 -3.72
N THR A 57 22.97 -12.42 -2.52
CA THR A 57 21.54 -12.21 -2.28
C THR A 57 21.08 -10.88 -2.86
N SER A 58 19.84 -10.86 -3.40
CA SER A 58 19.32 -9.63 -4.00
C SER A 58 17.83 -9.44 -3.84
N LEU A 59 17.38 -8.21 -4.11
CA LEU A 59 15.99 -7.78 -4.27
C LEU A 59 15.84 -7.06 -5.59
N ILE A 60 14.65 -7.10 -6.19
CA ILE A 60 14.34 -6.35 -7.41
C ILE A 60 12.94 -5.75 -7.33
N SER A 61 12.77 -4.50 -7.79
CA SER A 61 11.47 -3.88 -8.06
C SER A 61 11.23 -3.75 -9.55
N LEU A 62 10.01 -4.07 -9.95
CA LEU A 62 9.45 -3.88 -11.29
C LEU A 62 8.16 -3.09 -11.17
N GLY A 63 7.82 -2.31 -12.18
CA GLY A 63 6.59 -1.52 -12.18
C GLY A 63 6.76 -0.16 -12.79
N ASP A 64 5.97 0.77 -12.29
CA ASP A 64 5.84 2.10 -12.83
C ASP A 64 6.44 3.18 -11.90
N SER A 65 5.96 4.42 -12.07
CA SER A 65 6.41 5.60 -11.33
C SER A 65 6.24 5.51 -9.82
N GLU A 66 5.27 4.74 -9.33
CA GLU A 66 5.00 4.62 -7.90
C GLU A 66 6.20 4.02 -7.14
N ILE A 67 6.97 3.14 -7.82
CA ILE A 67 8.10 2.45 -7.19
C ILE A 67 9.46 2.79 -7.81
N SER A 68 9.49 3.46 -8.98
CA SER A 68 10.77 3.87 -9.62
C SER A 68 11.52 4.91 -8.80
N GLY A 69 10.81 5.81 -8.10
CA GLY A 69 11.36 6.95 -7.39
C GLY A 69 10.92 8.30 -7.93
N GLU A 70 9.88 8.35 -8.80
CA GLU A 70 9.43 9.52 -9.57
C GLU A 70 9.32 10.81 -8.73
N GLY A 71 8.78 10.75 -7.51
CA GLY A 71 8.56 11.91 -6.65
C GLY A 71 9.75 12.31 -5.78
N VAL A 72 10.86 11.57 -5.82
CA VAL A 72 12.02 11.82 -4.95
C VAL A 72 12.78 13.08 -5.38
N GLY A 73 12.96 13.26 -6.69
CA GLY A 73 13.66 14.43 -7.24
C GLY A 73 15.18 14.29 -7.36
N THR A 74 15.74 13.17 -6.90
CA THR A 74 17.14 12.77 -7.13
C THR A 74 17.12 11.45 -7.88
N TYR A 75 17.71 11.43 -9.07
CA TYR A 75 17.60 10.28 -9.97
C TYR A 75 18.96 9.70 -10.35
N GLU A 76 18.96 8.42 -10.70
CA GLU A 76 20.13 7.73 -11.22
C GLU A 76 20.54 8.33 -12.56
N PRO A 77 21.85 8.43 -12.84
CA PRO A 77 22.35 8.94 -14.10
C PRO A 77 21.74 8.22 -15.30
N GLY A 78 21.31 8.99 -16.30
CA GLY A 78 20.70 8.46 -17.52
C GLY A 78 19.21 8.13 -17.41
N THR A 79 18.55 8.44 -16.28
CA THR A 79 17.10 8.20 -16.10
C THR A 79 16.28 9.47 -15.86
N ASP A 80 16.89 10.65 -16.05
CA ASP A 80 16.25 11.97 -15.93
C ASP A 80 16.66 12.84 -17.13
N GLY A 81 16.21 12.47 -18.30
CA GLY A 81 16.55 13.17 -19.54
C GLY A 81 15.65 12.81 -20.72
N PRO A 82 15.78 13.54 -21.86
CA PRO A 82 14.89 13.38 -23.00
C PRO A 82 14.94 11.97 -23.62
N ASP A 83 16.03 11.26 -23.46
CA ASP A 83 16.19 9.91 -23.98
C ASP A 83 15.64 8.83 -23.06
N ASN A 84 15.52 9.16 -21.75
CA ASN A 84 15.05 8.23 -20.73
C ASN A 84 14.51 8.97 -19.49
N TRP A 85 13.20 8.90 -19.28
CA TRP A 85 12.49 9.47 -18.14
C TRP A 85 11.97 8.39 -17.19
N CYS A 86 12.74 7.33 -16.93
CA CYS A 86 12.35 6.31 -15.95
C CYS A 86 12.33 6.83 -14.52
N HIS A 87 13.04 7.94 -14.24
CA HIS A 87 13.14 8.56 -12.94
C HIS A 87 13.43 7.55 -11.82
N ARG A 88 14.40 6.65 -12.05
CA ARG A 88 14.88 5.77 -10.99
C ARG A 88 15.66 6.55 -9.96
N SER A 89 15.35 6.32 -8.69
CA SER A 89 16.02 7.00 -7.59
C SER A 89 16.85 6.05 -6.74
N PRO A 90 18.05 6.45 -6.29
CA PRO A 90 18.81 5.71 -5.29
C PRO A 90 18.06 5.63 -3.95
N ASP A 91 17.09 6.54 -3.70
CA ASP A 91 16.20 6.52 -2.53
C ASP A 91 14.88 5.78 -2.78
N ALA A 92 14.74 5.05 -3.88
CA ALA A 92 13.57 4.18 -4.11
C ALA A 92 13.47 3.10 -3.03
N ALA A 93 12.23 2.69 -2.72
CA ALA A 93 11.94 1.79 -1.59
C ALA A 93 12.78 0.50 -1.60
N ILE A 94 13.04 -0.06 -2.79
CA ILE A 94 13.77 -1.32 -2.91
C ILE A 94 15.20 -1.23 -2.34
N HIS A 95 15.82 -0.06 -2.42
CA HIS A 95 17.18 0.19 -1.92
C HIS A 95 17.21 0.45 -0.41
N ARG A 96 16.06 0.69 0.21
CA ARG A 96 15.91 1.13 1.61
C ARG A 96 15.30 0.08 2.53
N THR A 97 14.96 -1.12 1.99
CA THR A 97 14.42 -2.20 2.81
C THR A 97 15.44 -2.75 3.79
N GLY A 98 14.98 -3.18 4.97
CA GLY A 98 15.79 -3.91 5.96
C GLY A 98 15.87 -5.43 5.70
N ILE A 99 15.56 -5.91 4.48
CA ILE A 99 15.48 -7.36 4.19
C ILE A 99 16.87 -8.03 4.11
N GLY A 100 17.93 -7.28 4.20
CA GLY A 100 19.30 -7.82 4.24
C GLY A 100 19.68 -8.52 2.91
N ALA A 101 19.85 -7.76 1.84
CA ALA A 101 20.36 -8.20 0.56
C ALA A 101 21.68 -7.50 0.24
N GLU A 102 22.58 -8.20 -0.47
CA GLU A 102 23.89 -7.64 -0.89
C GLU A 102 23.75 -6.75 -2.12
N VAL A 103 22.70 -6.97 -2.92
CA VAL A 103 22.43 -6.23 -4.16
C VAL A 103 20.95 -5.89 -4.23
N THR A 104 20.63 -4.69 -4.69
CA THR A 104 19.26 -4.27 -4.97
C THR A 104 19.17 -3.72 -6.39
N TYR A 105 18.11 -4.10 -7.10
CA TYR A 105 17.83 -3.65 -8.46
C TYR A 105 16.51 -2.88 -8.52
N ASN A 106 16.53 -1.74 -9.18
CA ASN A 106 15.34 -1.00 -9.53
C ASN A 106 15.14 -1.04 -11.05
N ALA A 107 14.30 -1.95 -11.53
CA ALA A 107 13.95 -2.06 -12.94
C ALA A 107 12.67 -1.31 -13.30
N ALA A 108 11.99 -0.71 -12.31
CA ALA A 108 10.79 0.08 -12.55
C ALA A 108 11.10 1.34 -13.39
N CYS A 109 10.08 1.82 -14.10
CA CYS A 109 10.24 2.97 -14.99
C CYS A 109 8.96 3.80 -14.99
N SER A 110 9.08 5.10 -14.78
CA SER A 110 7.95 6.03 -14.75
C SER A 110 7.09 5.93 -16.01
N GLY A 111 5.79 5.77 -15.84
CA GLY A 111 4.82 5.64 -16.92
C GLY A 111 4.74 4.23 -17.55
N ALA A 112 5.45 3.23 -17.00
CA ALA A 112 5.36 1.86 -17.50
C ALA A 112 3.95 1.30 -17.34
N GLY A 113 3.41 0.73 -18.40
CA GLY A 113 2.26 -0.16 -18.36
C GLY A 113 2.70 -1.63 -18.28
N SER A 114 1.75 -2.54 -18.11
CA SER A 114 2.01 -3.99 -18.07
C SER A 114 2.77 -4.48 -19.31
N GLY A 115 2.52 -3.87 -20.48
CA GLY A 115 3.23 -4.17 -21.73
C GLY A 115 4.74 -3.90 -21.71
N ASN A 116 5.24 -3.10 -20.77
CA ASN A 116 6.68 -2.85 -20.61
C ASN A 116 7.33 -3.84 -19.62
N ILE A 117 6.50 -4.64 -18.92
CA ILE A 117 6.95 -5.54 -17.85
C ILE A 117 6.97 -7.01 -18.31
N VAL A 118 5.95 -7.44 -19.07
CA VAL A 118 5.69 -8.83 -19.45
C VAL A 118 6.75 -9.43 -20.36
N LEU A 119 6.80 -10.76 -20.42
CA LEU A 119 7.64 -11.48 -21.39
C LEU A 119 7.29 -11.10 -22.83
N GLY A 120 8.33 -10.77 -23.62
CA GLY A 120 8.16 -10.34 -24.99
C GLY A 120 7.46 -8.99 -25.13
N GLY A 121 7.41 -8.22 -24.07
CA GLY A 121 6.90 -6.87 -24.05
C GLY A 121 7.75 -5.87 -24.83
N SER A 122 7.42 -4.59 -24.74
CA SER A 122 8.16 -3.52 -25.44
C SER A 122 9.04 -2.72 -24.49
N LYS A 123 10.19 -2.30 -24.96
CA LYS A 123 11.03 -1.33 -24.27
C LYS A 123 10.31 0.00 -24.14
N GLN A 124 10.45 0.67 -23.02
CA GLN A 124 9.89 2.01 -22.83
C GLN A 124 10.78 3.10 -23.46
N TYR A 125 12.07 2.93 -23.36
CA TYR A 125 13.11 3.77 -24.00
C TYR A 125 14.12 2.89 -24.70
N ALA A 126 14.87 3.46 -25.66
CA ALA A 126 15.78 2.71 -26.53
C ALA A 126 16.92 2.02 -25.77
N ASP A 127 17.41 2.65 -24.71
CA ASP A 127 18.48 2.18 -23.82
C ASP A 127 17.98 1.28 -22.66
N GLU A 128 16.66 1.17 -22.48
CA GLU A 128 16.06 0.31 -21.47
C GLU A 128 15.92 -1.14 -21.97
N LEU A 129 15.78 -2.04 -21.03
CA LEU A 129 15.30 -3.39 -21.27
C LEU A 129 13.78 -3.47 -21.00
N VAL A 130 13.12 -4.49 -21.55
CA VAL A 130 11.84 -4.94 -20.99
C VAL A 130 12.10 -5.37 -19.56
N GLN A 131 11.23 -5.02 -18.62
CA GLN A 131 11.52 -5.25 -17.19
C GLN A 131 11.65 -6.75 -16.86
N SER A 132 10.93 -7.65 -17.56
CA SER A 132 11.13 -9.10 -17.46
C SER A 132 12.55 -9.54 -17.89
N ASP A 133 13.17 -8.86 -18.86
CA ASP A 133 14.55 -9.15 -19.25
C ASP A 133 15.54 -8.71 -18.17
N SER A 134 15.29 -7.57 -17.52
CA SER A 134 16.05 -7.13 -16.35
C SER A 134 15.96 -8.13 -15.20
N LEU A 135 14.76 -8.67 -14.95
CA LEU A 135 14.55 -9.76 -13.99
C LEU A 135 15.32 -11.01 -14.38
N ALA A 136 15.29 -11.38 -15.66
CA ALA A 136 15.97 -12.57 -16.17
C ALA A 136 17.51 -12.49 -15.98
N ILE A 137 18.08 -11.31 -16.13
CA ILE A 137 19.50 -11.03 -15.89
C ILE A 137 19.81 -11.09 -14.39
N ALA A 138 19.03 -10.37 -13.56
CA ALA A 138 19.22 -10.36 -12.12
C ALA A 138 19.11 -11.77 -11.52
N ALA A 139 18.10 -12.54 -11.90
CA ALA A 139 17.85 -13.88 -11.40
C ALA A 139 18.99 -14.88 -11.74
N ARG A 140 19.69 -14.69 -12.87
CA ARG A 140 20.82 -15.55 -13.25
C ARG A 140 22.14 -15.15 -12.61
N ASN A 141 22.25 -13.89 -12.20
CA ASN A 141 23.48 -13.37 -11.58
C ASN A 141 23.43 -13.37 -10.06
N THR A 142 22.24 -13.28 -9.47
CA THR A 142 22.09 -13.18 -8.02
C THR A 142 21.04 -14.16 -7.51
N ARG A 143 20.95 -14.33 -6.20
CA ARG A 143 19.92 -15.10 -5.53
C ARG A 143 18.83 -14.15 -5.03
N LEU A 144 17.77 -14.01 -5.82
CA LEU A 144 16.63 -13.15 -5.49
C LEU A 144 15.86 -13.68 -4.29
N LYS A 145 15.73 -12.85 -3.26
CA LYS A 145 14.87 -13.10 -2.09
C LYS A 145 13.46 -12.57 -2.31
N MET A 146 13.34 -11.44 -3.00
CA MET A 146 12.04 -10.81 -3.27
C MET A 146 12.05 -10.18 -4.67
N VAL A 147 10.94 -10.35 -5.35
CA VAL A 147 10.55 -9.64 -6.57
C VAL A 147 9.33 -8.80 -6.23
N LEU A 148 9.45 -7.48 -6.26
CA LEU A 148 8.37 -6.54 -6.01
C LEU A 148 7.77 -6.09 -7.33
N LEU A 149 6.44 -6.17 -7.46
CA LEU A 149 5.68 -5.67 -8.61
C LEU A 149 4.69 -4.59 -8.14
N VAL A 150 4.75 -3.42 -8.77
CA VAL A 150 3.77 -2.33 -8.63
C VAL A 150 3.34 -1.91 -10.02
N ALA A 151 2.17 -2.35 -10.47
CA ALA A 151 1.71 -2.17 -11.84
C ALA A 151 0.20 -2.05 -11.94
N GLY A 152 -0.29 -1.37 -12.98
CA GLY A 152 -1.71 -1.24 -13.30
C GLY A 152 -2.19 0.22 -13.46
N ALA A 153 -1.51 1.19 -12.84
CA ALA A 153 -1.93 2.59 -12.89
C ALA A 153 -1.91 3.18 -14.31
N ASN A 154 -0.99 2.74 -15.15
CA ASN A 154 -0.82 3.24 -16.53
C ASN A 154 -1.52 2.39 -17.59
N ASP A 155 -2.17 1.31 -17.21
CA ASP A 155 -2.99 0.48 -18.10
C ASP A 155 -4.38 1.14 -18.33
N ASP A 156 -5.46 0.41 -18.20
CA ASP A 156 -6.83 0.90 -18.46
C ASP A 156 -7.25 2.03 -17.51
N LEU A 157 -6.69 2.07 -16.31
CA LEU A 157 -6.95 3.12 -15.34
C LEU A 157 -6.53 4.50 -15.83
N GLN A 158 -5.37 4.59 -16.50
CA GLN A 158 -4.80 5.86 -16.94
C GLN A 158 -4.81 6.90 -15.81
N PHE A 159 -4.28 6.50 -14.64
CA PHE A 159 -4.37 7.29 -13.41
C PHE A 159 -3.74 8.68 -13.58
N GLY A 160 -2.55 8.78 -14.23
CA GLY A 160 -1.88 10.04 -14.51
C GLY A 160 -2.72 11.01 -15.34
N PRO A 161 -3.26 10.61 -16.52
CA PRO A 161 -4.19 11.43 -17.30
C PRO A 161 -5.43 11.89 -16.52
N VAL A 162 -6.01 11.04 -15.67
CA VAL A 162 -7.16 11.41 -14.81
C VAL A 162 -6.77 12.49 -13.82
N MET A 163 -5.65 12.32 -13.10
CA MET A 163 -5.13 13.33 -12.17
C MET A 163 -4.84 14.65 -12.88
N THR A 164 -4.24 14.60 -14.05
CA THR A 164 -3.94 15.79 -14.87
C THR A 164 -5.22 16.55 -15.26
N ASP A 165 -6.28 15.83 -15.68
CA ASP A 165 -7.57 16.46 -16.01
C ASP A 165 -8.20 17.11 -14.77
N CYS A 166 -8.18 16.44 -13.61
CA CYS A 166 -8.74 16.97 -12.36
C CYS A 166 -8.02 18.26 -11.93
N VAL A 167 -6.69 18.27 -11.97
CA VAL A 167 -5.88 19.46 -11.64
C VAL A 167 -6.11 20.57 -12.66
N THR A 168 -6.15 20.26 -13.95
CA THR A 168 -6.40 21.25 -15.02
C THR A 168 -7.77 21.90 -14.87
N ARG A 169 -8.81 21.12 -14.60
CA ARG A 169 -10.16 21.63 -14.34
C ARG A 169 -10.22 22.58 -13.18
N TRP A 170 -9.45 22.31 -12.12
CA TRP A 170 -9.36 23.20 -10.96
C TRP A 170 -8.74 24.54 -11.35
N PHE A 171 -7.62 24.56 -12.09
CA PHE A 171 -6.98 25.79 -12.56
C PHE A 171 -7.87 26.60 -13.51
N LEU A 172 -8.67 25.93 -14.33
CA LEU A 172 -9.54 26.55 -15.32
C LEU A 172 -10.97 26.79 -14.81
N PHE A 173 -11.27 26.54 -13.55
CA PHE A 173 -12.58 26.67 -12.93
C PHE A 173 -13.70 25.92 -13.66
N GLN A 174 -13.39 24.72 -14.21
CA GLN A 174 -14.31 23.91 -15.03
C GLN A 174 -15.17 22.94 -14.20
N GLY A 175 -15.14 23.05 -12.86
CA GLY A 175 -15.82 22.09 -11.96
C GLY A 175 -15.08 20.78 -11.79
N THR A 176 -15.64 19.91 -10.97
CA THR A 176 -15.04 18.65 -10.55
C THR A 176 -14.87 17.65 -11.70
N CYS A 177 -13.89 16.76 -11.60
CA CYS A 177 -13.64 15.70 -12.58
C CYS A 177 -14.38 14.39 -12.23
N GLU A 178 -14.75 14.18 -10.98
CA GLU A 178 -15.43 12.98 -10.48
C GLU A 178 -16.60 12.54 -11.37
N PRO A 179 -17.59 13.41 -11.75
CA PRO A 179 -18.73 12.98 -12.54
C PRO A 179 -18.38 12.44 -13.93
N LYS A 180 -17.20 12.80 -14.45
CA LYS A 180 -16.70 12.28 -15.73
C LYS A 180 -16.15 10.87 -15.61
N TYR A 181 -15.49 10.56 -14.51
CA TYR A 181 -14.71 9.32 -14.37
C TYR A 181 -15.40 8.25 -13.53
N GLN A 182 -16.14 8.65 -12.51
CA GLN A 182 -16.81 7.73 -11.57
C GLN A 182 -17.66 6.65 -12.27
N PRO A 183 -18.51 6.98 -13.28
CA PRO A 183 -19.37 5.96 -13.88
C PRO A 183 -18.64 4.83 -14.61
N GLY A 184 -17.44 5.11 -15.13
CA GLY A 184 -16.62 4.13 -15.86
C GLY A 184 -15.46 3.54 -15.04
N TRP A 185 -15.32 3.94 -13.77
CA TRP A 185 -14.12 3.60 -12.99
C TRP A 185 -13.98 2.10 -12.74
N GLN A 186 -15.08 1.43 -12.37
CA GLN A 186 -15.05 -0.01 -12.13
C GLN A 186 -14.66 -0.80 -13.40
N ALA A 187 -15.16 -0.42 -14.56
CA ALA A 187 -14.80 -1.09 -15.83
C ALA A 187 -13.30 -0.95 -16.13
N ARG A 188 -12.67 0.17 -15.78
CA ARG A 188 -11.21 0.35 -15.89
C ARG A 188 -10.47 -0.55 -14.92
N VAL A 189 -10.95 -0.67 -13.67
CA VAL A 189 -10.41 -1.60 -12.67
C VAL A 189 -10.52 -3.05 -13.16
N ASP A 190 -11.67 -3.45 -13.68
CA ASP A 190 -11.88 -4.81 -14.18
C ASP A 190 -10.95 -5.12 -15.37
N GLY A 191 -10.66 -4.14 -16.22
CA GLY A 191 -9.74 -4.27 -17.35
C GLY A 191 -8.27 -4.49 -16.97
N LEU A 192 -7.82 -3.95 -15.83
CA LEU A 192 -6.43 -4.12 -15.37
C LEU A 192 -6.17 -5.49 -14.75
N VAL A 193 -7.17 -6.13 -14.13
CA VAL A 193 -7.00 -7.39 -13.38
C VAL A 193 -6.29 -8.45 -14.23
N PRO A 194 -6.77 -8.84 -15.43
CA PRO A 194 -6.12 -9.86 -16.24
C PRO A 194 -4.72 -9.46 -16.70
N LYS A 195 -4.42 -8.18 -16.78
CA LYS A 195 -3.08 -7.68 -17.17
C LYS A 195 -2.08 -7.88 -16.04
N VAL A 196 -2.47 -7.57 -14.81
CA VAL A 196 -1.63 -7.81 -13.61
C VAL A 196 -1.44 -9.33 -13.40
N GLU A 197 -2.50 -10.14 -13.53
CA GLU A 197 -2.41 -11.61 -13.46
C GLU A 197 -1.42 -12.17 -14.48
N ARG A 198 -1.52 -11.74 -15.74
CA ARG A 198 -0.56 -12.12 -16.79
C ARG A 198 0.86 -11.71 -16.42
N THR A 199 1.04 -10.48 -15.93
CA THR A 199 2.36 -9.98 -15.53
C THR A 199 2.97 -10.88 -14.44
N VAL A 200 2.22 -11.22 -13.40
CA VAL A 200 2.68 -12.16 -12.34
C VAL A 200 3.05 -13.52 -12.94
N GLY A 201 2.23 -14.07 -13.84
CA GLY A 201 2.49 -15.34 -14.52
C GLY A 201 3.78 -15.31 -15.33
N ASP A 202 4.02 -14.23 -16.08
CA ASP A 202 5.23 -14.03 -16.88
C ASP A 202 6.47 -13.90 -16.01
N LEU A 203 6.42 -13.12 -14.91
CA LEU A 203 7.54 -13.00 -13.97
C LEU A 203 7.89 -14.34 -13.32
N ARG A 204 6.91 -15.16 -12.95
CA ARG A 204 7.16 -16.52 -12.46
C ARG A 204 7.81 -17.40 -13.52
N THR A 205 7.41 -17.25 -14.79
CA THR A 205 8.03 -17.98 -15.88
C THR A 205 9.50 -17.60 -16.03
N VAL A 206 9.82 -16.29 -15.94
CA VAL A 206 11.21 -15.81 -15.93
C VAL A 206 12.03 -16.44 -14.81
N MET A 207 11.44 -16.49 -13.60
CA MET A 207 12.13 -17.08 -12.44
C MET A 207 12.34 -18.58 -12.60
N ARG A 208 11.34 -19.35 -13.06
CA ARG A 208 11.51 -20.77 -13.38
C ARG A 208 12.55 -21.00 -14.47
N ASP A 209 12.55 -20.18 -15.51
CA ASP A 209 13.53 -20.24 -16.60
C ASP A 209 14.95 -19.85 -16.13
N ALA A 210 15.08 -19.18 -14.99
CA ALA A 210 16.36 -18.91 -14.33
C ALA A 210 16.77 -20.00 -13.31
N GLY A 211 15.98 -21.04 -13.15
CA GLY A 211 16.27 -22.19 -12.28
C GLY A 211 15.69 -22.08 -10.84
N TYR A 212 14.77 -21.16 -10.59
CA TYR A 212 14.12 -21.01 -9.28
C TYR A 212 12.87 -21.89 -9.18
N ALA A 213 12.68 -22.50 -8.02
CA ALA A 213 11.37 -22.99 -7.60
C ALA A 213 10.52 -21.84 -7.01
N ASP A 214 9.20 -22.01 -6.99
CA ASP A 214 8.27 -20.97 -6.49
C ASP A 214 8.48 -20.59 -5.01
N GLY A 215 9.11 -21.49 -4.23
CA GLY A 215 9.46 -21.24 -2.81
C GLY A 215 10.81 -20.58 -2.57
N ASP A 216 11.65 -20.42 -3.59
CA ASP A 216 13.01 -19.88 -3.45
C ASP A 216 13.03 -18.35 -3.27
N TYR A 217 11.94 -17.70 -3.64
CA TYR A 217 11.79 -16.25 -3.59
C TYR A 217 10.36 -15.87 -3.21
N ARG A 218 10.17 -14.61 -2.86
CA ARG A 218 8.84 -14.05 -2.64
C ARG A 218 8.49 -13.08 -3.74
N LEU A 219 7.41 -13.34 -4.49
CA LEU A 219 6.83 -12.38 -5.41
C LEU A 219 5.75 -11.59 -4.67
N VAL A 220 5.97 -10.29 -4.53
CA VAL A 220 5.08 -9.35 -3.83
C VAL A 220 4.44 -8.42 -4.84
N VAL A 221 3.13 -8.33 -4.83
CA VAL A 221 2.36 -7.30 -5.53
C VAL A 221 1.92 -6.27 -4.50
N MET A 222 2.18 -4.99 -4.73
CA MET A 222 1.79 -3.91 -3.84
C MET A 222 0.79 -2.98 -4.53
N SER A 223 -0.23 -2.52 -3.78
CA SER A 223 -1.18 -1.51 -4.24
C SER A 223 -0.64 -0.09 -4.11
N TYR A 224 -1.42 0.89 -4.56
CA TYR A 224 -1.07 2.30 -4.62
C TYR A 224 -1.77 3.09 -3.51
N PRO A 225 -1.09 3.97 -2.78
CA PRO A 225 -1.73 4.89 -1.85
C PRO A 225 -2.38 6.06 -2.57
N SER A 226 -3.28 6.77 -1.89
CA SER A 226 -3.77 8.07 -2.36
C SER A 226 -2.77 9.17 -2.00
N PRO A 227 -2.26 9.94 -2.97
CA PRO A 227 -1.31 11.02 -2.69
C PRO A 227 -1.98 12.28 -2.15
N ILE A 228 -3.30 12.42 -2.31
CA ILE A 228 -4.08 13.58 -1.86
C ILE A 228 -5.32 13.11 -1.09
N GLY A 229 -5.80 13.95 -0.17
CA GLY A 229 -6.98 13.68 0.64
C GLY A 229 -7.88 14.90 0.78
N PRO A 230 -9.15 14.70 1.16
CA PRO A 230 -10.11 15.79 1.36
C PRO A 230 -9.85 16.61 2.62
N ASP A 231 -9.14 16.04 3.61
CA ASP A 231 -9.00 16.62 4.96
C ASP A 231 -7.73 17.46 5.12
N VAL A 232 -7.05 17.77 4.02
CA VAL A 232 -5.80 18.56 4.06
C VAL A 232 -5.98 19.95 4.71
N GLU A 233 -7.17 20.51 4.62
CA GLU A 233 -7.52 21.81 5.24
C GLU A 233 -7.67 21.72 6.77
N ASP A 234 -7.78 20.51 7.34
CA ASP A 234 -7.81 20.29 8.78
C ASP A 234 -6.41 20.35 9.42
N ASN A 235 -5.35 20.38 8.61
CA ASN A 235 -3.99 20.57 9.08
C ASN A 235 -3.81 21.96 9.68
N PRO A 236 -3.39 22.10 10.97
CA PRO A 236 -3.16 23.40 11.60
C PRO A 236 -2.13 24.28 10.89
N ARG A 237 -1.25 23.68 10.09
CA ARG A 237 -0.22 24.34 9.30
C ARG A 237 -0.53 24.31 7.79
N TYR A 238 -1.81 24.19 7.46
CA TYR A 238 -2.23 24.11 6.06
C TYR A 238 -1.70 25.29 5.24
N PRO A 239 -0.84 25.03 4.24
CA PRO A 239 -0.17 26.11 3.51
C PRO A 239 -1.05 26.77 2.43
N GLY A 240 -2.24 26.22 2.18
CA GLY A 240 -3.08 26.53 1.04
C GLY A 240 -2.81 25.62 -0.16
N LYS A 241 -3.83 25.44 -1.01
CA LYS A 241 -3.76 24.47 -2.13
C LYS A 241 -2.62 24.72 -3.09
N LEU A 242 -2.42 25.97 -3.50
CA LEU A 242 -1.39 26.31 -4.48
C LEU A 242 0.03 26.28 -3.87
N PRO A 243 0.30 26.96 -2.74
CA PRO A 243 1.62 26.92 -2.11
C PRO A 243 2.03 25.51 -1.65
N GLY A 244 1.06 24.70 -1.19
CA GLY A 244 1.31 23.34 -0.72
C GLY A 244 1.36 22.29 -1.84
N GLY A 245 0.90 22.68 -3.05
CA GLY A 245 0.87 21.76 -4.18
C GLY A 245 -0.26 20.73 -4.15
N CYS A 246 -1.25 20.83 -3.24
CA CYS A 246 -2.44 19.96 -3.21
C CYS A 246 -3.58 20.56 -4.06
N THR A 247 -3.23 20.98 -5.26
CA THR A 247 -4.16 21.58 -6.22
C THR A 247 -5.23 20.61 -6.69
N GLY A 248 -6.48 21.04 -6.64
CA GLY A 248 -7.65 20.24 -7.01
C GLY A 248 -8.87 20.61 -6.17
N TYR A 249 -10.05 20.14 -6.58
CA TYR A 249 -11.25 20.26 -5.77
C TYR A 249 -11.22 19.25 -4.62
N THR A 250 -11.65 19.68 -3.44
CA THR A 250 -11.70 18.82 -2.24
C THR A 250 -12.59 17.59 -2.43
N SER A 251 -13.70 17.72 -3.20
CA SER A 251 -14.57 16.61 -3.57
C SER A 251 -13.88 15.58 -4.47
N ASP A 252 -13.08 16.04 -5.45
CA ASP A 252 -12.29 15.13 -6.31
C ASP A 252 -11.24 14.37 -5.49
N ALA A 253 -10.55 15.05 -4.56
CA ALA A 253 -9.64 14.41 -3.62
C ALA A 253 -10.37 13.38 -2.73
N GLY A 254 -11.59 13.72 -2.28
CA GLY A 254 -12.46 12.82 -1.53
C GLY A 254 -12.86 11.58 -2.34
N TRP A 255 -13.29 11.75 -3.59
CA TRP A 255 -13.57 10.63 -4.48
C TRP A 255 -12.33 9.78 -4.73
N GLY A 256 -11.19 10.41 -5.02
CA GLY A 256 -9.92 9.73 -5.24
C GLY A 256 -9.56 8.80 -4.08
N ARG A 257 -9.46 9.37 -2.86
CA ARG A 257 -9.06 8.64 -1.66
C ARG A 257 -10.08 7.61 -1.18
N ASN A 258 -11.37 7.95 -1.21
CA ASN A 258 -12.40 7.15 -0.56
C ASN A 258 -13.16 6.21 -1.49
N ALA A 259 -12.98 6.32 -2.81
CA ALA A 259 -13.66 5.46 -3.79
C ALA A 259 -12.73 4.94 -4.88
N ALA A 260 -12.01 5.81 -5.59
CA ALA A 260 -11.23 5.41 -6.76
C ALA A 260 -10.02 4.53 -6.38
N VAL A 261 -9.21 4.96 -5.41
CA VAL A 261 -8.06 4.18 -4.91
C VAL A 261 -8.50 2.88 -4.25
N PRO A 262 -9.52 2.83 -3.38
CA PRO A 262 -10.02 1.55 -2.84
C PRO A 262 -10.55 0.58 -3.89
N ALA A 263 -11.23 1.07 -4.94
CA ALA A 263 -11.65 0.21 -6.04
C ALA A 263 -10.45 -0.35 -6.81
N PHE A 264 -9.44 0.48 -7.07
CA PHE A 264 -8.19 0.07 -7.69
C PHE A 264 -7.45 -0.98 -6.84
N GLU A 265 -7.33 -0.73 -5.53
CA GLU A 265 -6.76 -1.67 -4.57
C GLU A 265 -7.41 -3.05 -4.68
N LYS A 266 -8.77 -3.12 -4.67
CA LYS A 266 -9.51 -4.38 -4.81
C LYS A 266 -9.16 -5.13 -6.09
N GLY A 267 -8.99 -4.42 -7.20
CA GLY A 267 -8.57 -5.02 -8.47
C GLY A 267 -7.18 -5.62 -8.39
N VAL A 268 -6.20 -4.89 -7.85
CA VAL A 268 -4.82 -5.35 -7.68
C VAL A 268 -4.75 -6.53 -6.70
N ARG A 269 -5.48 -6.46 -5.58
CA ARG A 269 -5.60 -7.55 -4.61
C ARG A 269 -6.18 -8.81 -5.23
N LYS A 270 -7.27 -8.66 -6.01
CA LYS A 270 -7.86 -9.79 -6.75
C LYS A 270 -6.82 -10.46 -7.65
N ALA A 271 -6.13 -9.68 -8.47
CA ALA A 271 -5.10 -10.19 -9.37
C ALA A 271 -3.96 -10.91 -8.61
N ALA A 272 -3.52 -10.36 -7.48
CA ALA A 272 -2.50 -10.97 -6.64
C ALA A 272 -2.98 -12.31 -6.03
N ARG A 273 -4.20 -12.35 -5.49
CA ARG A 273 -4.80 -13.56 -4.91
C ARG A 273 -4.98 -14.65 -5.96
N ASP A 274 -5.57 -14.32 -7.11
CA ASP A 274 -5.86 -15.27 -8.18
C ASP A 274 -4.58 -15.85 -8.80
N SER A 275 -3.53 -15.05 -8.87
CA SER A 275 -2.19 -15.52 -9.29
C SER A 275 -1.36 -16.11 -8.17
N GLY A 276 -1.84 -16.14 -6.92
CA GLY A 276 -1.14 -16.70 -5.75
C GLY A 276 0.13 -15.93 -5.36
N ALA A 277 0.24 -14.65 -5.69
CA ALA A 277 1.32 -13.77 -5.23
C ALA A 277 1.12 -13.36 -3.75
N THR A 278 2.19 -12.92 -3.10
CA THR A 278 2.08 -12.22 -1.82
C THR A 278 1.52 -10.81 -2.09
N TYR A 279 0.62 -10.33 -1.26
CA TYR A 279 -0.01 -9.04 -1.46
C TYR A 279 0.27 -8.06 -0.31
N LEU A 280 0.58 -6.81 -0.65
CA LEU A 280 0.73 -5.71 0.30
C LEU A 280 -0.24 -4.59 -0.07
N ASP A 281 -1.26 -4.40 0.77
CA ASP A 281 -2.16 -3.25 0.66
C ASP A 281 -1.50 -2.00 1.23
N ALA A 282 -1.14 -1.07 0.35
CA ALA A 282 -0.61 0.24 0.69
C ALA A 282 -1.64 1.37 0.45
N SER A 283 -2.90 1.04 0.09
CA SER A 283 -3.90 2.01 -0.38
C SER A 283 -4.16 3.15 0.62
N ARG A 284 -3.97 2.87 1.90
CA ARG A 284 -4.19 3.84 2.99
C ARG A 284 -2.90 4.29 3.68
N LEU A 285 -1.75 3.90 3.13
CA LEU A 285 -0.47 4.18 3.77
C LEU A 285 -0.18 5.68 3.91
N PHE A 286 -0.65 6.48 2.95
CA PHE A 286 -0.42 7.93 2.97
C PHE A 286 -1.54 8.74 3.65
N HIS A 287 -2.55 8.09 4.23
CA HIS A 287 -3.56 8.81 5.00
C HIS A 287 -2.92 9.54 6.18
N GLY A 288 -3.18 10.84 6.29
CA GLY A 288 -2.51 11.71 7.26
C GLY A 288 -1.12 12.21 6.82
N HIS A 289 -0.61 11.71 5.69
CA HIS A 289 0.68 12.05 5.09
C HIS A 289 0.54 12.51 3.62
N GLU A 290 -0.68 12.79 3.18
CA GLU A 290 -0.94 13.30 1.83
C GLU A 290 -0.28 14.65 1.60
N VAL A 291 -0.26 15.08 0.35
CA VAL A 291 0.22 16.44 0.00
C VAL A 291 -0.55 17.48 0.79
N CYS A 292 0.11 18.51 1.29
CA CYS A 292 -0.37 19.54 2.20
C CYS A 292 -0.56 19.11 3.67
N MET A 293 -0.29 17.88 4.03
CA MET A 293 -0.19 17.50 5.43
C MET A 293 1.15 17.96 6.02
N GLU A 294 1.26 17.96 7.36
CA GLU A 294 2.48 18.45 8.05
C GLU A 294 3.70 17.56 7.75
N ASP A 295 3.53 16.25 7.71
CA ASP A 295 4.55 15.25 7.37
C ASP A 295 4.18 14.56 6.05
N THR A 296 4.34 15.26 4.94
CA THR A 296 3.94 14.73 3.64
C THR A 296 4.88 13.63 3.12
N TRP A 297 4.28 12.54 2.62
CA TRP A 297 4.96 11.42 1.97
C TRP A 297 4.80 11.42 0.44
N ALA A 298 3.98 12.30 -0.08
CA ALA A 298 3.87 12.54 -1.51
C ALA A 298 4.41 13.92 -1.88
N ARG A 299 4.93 14.06 -3.09
CA ARG A 299 5.35 15.34 -3.66
C ARG A 299 4.12 16.10 -4.15
N GLY A 300 3.98 17.35 -3.76
CA GLY A 300 2.94 18.22 -4.28
C GLY A 300 3.13 18.56 -5.76
N LEU A 301 2.21 19.32 -6.33
CA LEU A 301 2.34 19.82 -7.71
C LEU A 301 3.72 20.44 -7.92
N TYR A 302 4.47 19.86 -8.83
CA TYR A 302 5.82 20.30 -9.15
C TYR A 302 5.87 20.81 -10.59
N VAL A 303 6.28 22.05 -10.74
CA VAL A 303 6.52 22.69 -12.03
C VAL A 303 7.94 23.24 -12.03
N ASN A 304 8.74 22.81 -13.00
CA ASN A 304 10.09 23.34 -13.15
C ASN A 304 10.02 24.76 -13.73
N LEU A 305 10.25 25.78 -12.90
CA LEU A 305 10.21 27.19 -13.27
C LEU A 305 11.46 27.65 -14.03
N THR A 306 12.54 26.85 -14.06
CA THR A 306 13.75 27.20 -14.82
C THR A 306 13.58 26.99 -16.33
N ASN A 307 12.56 26.22 -16.74
CA ASN A 307 12.16 26.06 -18.14
C ASN A 307 10.63 26.02 -18.24
N PRO A 308 9.93 27.15 -18.05
CA PRO A 308 8.48 27.17 -17.87
C PRO A 308 7.67 27.00 -19.16
N PHE A 309 8.28 27.08 -20.38
CA PHE A 309 7.52 27.02 -21.64
C PHE A 309 8.22 26.22 -22.74
N PRO A 310 7.55 25.16 -23.26
CA PRO A 310 6.39 24.49 -22.64
C PRO A 310 6.81 23.83 -21.33
N PRO A 311 5.94 23.80 -20.31
CA PRO A 311 6.28 23.10 -19.08
C PRO A 311 6.71 21.71 -19.45
N ASN A 312 7.93 21.34 -19.04
CA ASN A 312 8.43 20.01 -19.30
C ASN A 312 7.46 19.01 -18.68
N SER A 313 6.70 18.29 -19.54
CA SER A 313 5.68 17.35 -19.07
C SER A 313 6.27 16.27 -18.15
N ASN A 314 7.57 16.01 -18.25
CA ASN A 314 8.26 15.07 -17.39
C ASN A 314 8.54 15.61 -15.99
N SER A 315 8.78 16.92 -15.83
CA SER A 315 8.87 17.50 -14.48
C SER A 315 7.52 17.49 -13.75
N VAL A 316 6.42 17.71 -14.47
CA VAL A 316 5.06 17.66 -13.90
C VAL A 316 4.70 16.24 -13.45
N ARG A 317 5.23 15.19 -14.09
CA ARG A 317 5.03 13.79 -13.68
C ARG A 317 5.49 13.52 -12.26
N GLN A 318 6.46 14.24 -11.73
CA GLN A 318 6.91 14.10 -10.34
C GLN A 318 5.82 14.47 -9.32
N SER A 319 4.78 15.20 -9.77
CA SER A 319 3.65 15.61 -8.92
C SER A 319 2.84 14.40 -8.47
N PHE A 320 2.41 14.44 -7.22
CA PHE A 320 1.56 13.43 -6.61
C PHE A 320 2.17 12.01 -6.56
N HIS A 321 3.48 11.89 -6.66
CA HIS A 321 4.23 10.65 -6.48
C HIS A 321 4.92 10.59 -5.12
N PRO A 322 5.26 9.39 -4.62
CA PRO A 322 5.95 9.24 -3.34
C PRO A 322 7.27 10.00 -3.31
N ASN A 323 7.47 10.82 -2.31
CA ASN A 323 8.76 11.43 -2.03
C ASN A 323 9.70 10.45 -1.28
N ALA A 324 10.90 10.89 -0.89
CA ALA A 324 11.85 10.04 -0.18
C ALA A 324 11.29 9.45 1.14
N ARG A 325 10.36 10.15 1.82
CA ARG A 325 9.69 9.64 3.02
C ARG A 325 8.66 8.58 2.67
N GLY A 326 7.86 8.79 1.60
CA GLY A 326 6.91 7.80 1.09
C GLY A 326 7.61 6.50 0.68
N HIS A 327 8.74 6.60 -0.03
CA HIS A 327 9.57 5.43 -0.33
C HIS A 327 10.15 4.77 0.94
N GLY A 328 10.48 5.54 1.97
CA GLY A 328 10.86 5.02 3.28
C GLY A 328 9.72 4.24 3.96
N ALA A 329 8.49 4.74 3.85
CA ALA A 329 7.30 4.05 4.36
C ALA A 329 7.06 2.73 3.61
N PHE A 330 7.12 2.70 2.28
CA PHE A 330 7.06 1.44 1.50
C PHE A 330 8.14 0.45 1.93
N ALA A 331 9.39 0.92 2.09
CA ALA A 331 10.49 0.08 2.52
C ALA A 331 10.25 -0.54 3.90
N SER A 332 9.71 0.23 4.84
CA SER A 332 9.33 -0.24 6.18
C SER A 332 8.24 -1.32 6.08
N CYS A 333 7.17 -1.08 5.32
CA CYS A 333 6.07 -2.03 5.12
C CYS A 333 6.57 -3.34 4.50
N LEU A 334 7.39 -3.26 3.45
CA LEU A 334 7.98 -4.42 2.77
C LEU A 334 8.88 -5.23 3.71
N THR A 335 9.66 -4.54 4.55
CA THR A 335 10.53 -5.17 5.56
C THR A 335 9.71 -5.96 6.56
N GLN A 336 8.64 -5.34 7.11
CA GLN A 336 7.74 -5.99 8.06
C GLN A 336 7.02 -7.18 7.43
N LEU A 337 6.50 -7.03 6.20
CA LEU A 337 5.83 -8.11 5.46
C LEU A 337 6.76 -9.30 5.23
N TYR A 338 8.00 -9.02 4.83
CA TYR A 338 8.99 -10.06 4.60
C TYR A 338 9.34 -10.79 5.90
N ALA A 339 9.57 -10.07 6.99
CA ALA A 339 9.91 -10.62 8.30
C ALA A 339 8.76 -11.43 8.92
N ALA A 340 7.53 -10.95 8.78
CA ALA A 340 6.33 -11.64 9.30
C ALA A 340 5.96 -12.92 8.53
N GLY A 341 6.47 -13.11 7.33
CA GLY A 341 6.16 -14.28 6.51
C GLY A 341 4.71 -14.35 6.00
N LEU A 342 3.94 -13.26 6.13
CA LEU A 342 2.54 -13.21 5.72
C LEU A 342 2.38 -13.25 4.21
N ARG A 343 1.30 -13.85 3.74
CA ARG A 343 0.96 -13.88 2.31
C ARG A 343 0.15 -12.66 1.88
N GLU A 344 -0.54 -12.04 2.81
CA GLU A 344 -1.34 -10.83 2.60
C GLU A 344 -1.31 -9.98 3.86
N ALA A 345 -1.16 -8.67 3.70
CA ALA A 345 -1.25 -7.71 4.78
C ALA A 345 -1.56 -6.32 4.24
N ALA A 346 -2.12 -5.47 5.08
CA ALA A 346 -2.20 -4.04 4.87
C ALA A 346 -1.10 -3.32 5.67
N CYS A 347 -0.69 -2.16 5.21
CA CYS A 347 0.26 -1.31 5.91
C CYS A 347 -0.24 0.13 5.96
N ALA A 348 -0.19 0.75 7.12
CA ALA A 348 -0.65 2.12 7.34
C ALA A 348 -0.01 2.74 8.58
N ASP A 349 -0.19 4.04 8.73
CA ASP A 349 0.15 4.82 9.93
C ASP A 349 -1.07 5.59 10.44
N PRO A 350 -2.08 4.89 11.00
CA PRO A 350 -3.37 5.48 11.33
C PRO A 350 -3.30 6.56 12.42
N ALA A 351 -2.23 6.63 13.19
CA ALA A 351 -1.99 7.68 14.18
C ALA A 351 -1.06 8.79 13.68
N SER A 352 -0.71 8.80 12.40
CA SER A 352 0.19 9.77 11.77
C SER A 352 1.48 9.99 12.57
N THR A 353 2.09 8.89 12.99
CA THR A 353 3.31 8.91 13.80
C THR A 353 4.60 8.97 12.99
N GLY A 354 4.51 8.82 11.68
CA GLY A 354 5.64 8.63 10.78
C GLY A 354 6.24 7.21 10.84
N GLN A 355 5.56 6.27 11.51
CA GLN A 355 5.99 4.90 11.74
C GLN A 355 4.91 3.92 11.26
N PRO A 356 4.88 3.56 9.97
CA PRO A 356 3.86 2.67 9.45
C PRO A 356 3.98 1.27 10.08
N LYS A 357 2.83 0.64 10.27
CA LYS A 357 2.69 -0.70 10.83
C LYS A 357 2.00 -1.62 9.86
N LEU A 358 2.34 -2.91 9.96
CA LEU A 358 1.70 -3.97 9.20
C LEU A 358 0.49 -4.51 9.98
N TYR A 359 -0.60 -4.71 9.25
CA TYR A 359 -1.82 -5.34 9.72
C TYR A 359 -2.05 -6.63 8.94
N PRO A 360 -2.28 -7.78 9.60
CA PRO A 360 -2.34 -9.09 8.94
C PRO A 360 -3.60 -9.32 8.09
N GLU A 361 -4.50 -8.35 8.04
CA GLU A 361 -5.74 -8.38 7.25
C GLU A 361 -5.78 -7.22 6.27
N ALA A 362 -6.42 -7.43 5.12
CA ALA A 362 -6.75 -6.33 4.21
C ALA A 362 -7.74 -5.37 4.87
N TRP A 363 -7.64 -4.07 4.55
CA TRP A 363 -8.44 -3.04 5.20
C TRP A 363 -9.95 -3.26 5.07
N ASP A 364 -10.43 -3.77 3.95
CA ASP A 364 -11.85 -4.07 3.75
C ASP A 364 -12.38 -5.14 4.72
N ASP A 365 -11.53 -6.10 5.06
CA ASP A 365 -11.89 -7.17 5.98
C ASP A 365 -11.75 -6.75 7.44
N ALA A 366 -10.98 -5.69 7.72
CA ALA A 366 -10.78 -5.14 9.05
C ALA A 366 -11.93 -4.21 9.50
N TYR A 367 -12.57 -3.51 8.57
CA TYR A 367 -13.71 -2.64 8.87
C TYR A 367 -15.02 -3.42 8.88
N ARG A 368 -15.80 -3.22 9.94
CA ARG A 368 -17.11 -3.87 10.14
C ARG A 368 -18.14 -2.85 10.59
N PRO A 369 -19.41 -3.02 10.23
CA PRO A 369 -20.47 -2.26 10.87
C PRO A 369 -20.47 -2.54 12.39
N LEU A 370 -20.42 -1.49 13.18
CA LEU A 370 -20.52 -1.61 14.63
C LEU A 370 -22.01 -1.50 15.01
N LYS A 371 -22.69 -2.63 15.11
CA LYS A 371 -24.15 -2.69 15.33
C LYS A 371 -24.47 -2.73 16.81
N ASN A 372 -25.37 -1.84 17.24
CA ASN A 372 -25.85 -1.80 18.62
C ASN A 372 -26.95 -2.85 18.87
N ALA A 373 -26.80 -3.65 19.92
CA ALA A 373 -27.70 -4.74 20.23
C ALA A 373 -29.07 -4.27 20.74
N GLY A 374 -29.15 -3.09 21.34
CA GLY A 374 -30.39 -2.55 21.90
C GLY A 374 -31.29 -1.87 20.88
N THR A 375 -30.69 -1.10 19.99
CA THR A 375 -31.44 -0.30 19.00
C THR A 375 -31.49 -0.98 17.62
N GLY A 376 -30.60 -1.95 17.34
CA GLY A 376 -30.43 -2.53 16.02
C GLY A 376 -29.76 -1.60 15.00
N SER A 377 -29.43 -0.37 15.38
CA SER A 377 -28.77 0.63 14.52
C SER A 377 -27.28 0.40 14.46
N CYS A 378 -26.65 0.90 13.39
CA CYS A 378 -25.21 0.96 13.23
C CYS A 378 -24.65 2.28 13.76
N VAL A 379 -23.46 2.23 14.37
CA VAL A 379 -22.70 3.43 14.71
C VAL A 379 -22.28 4.13 13.42
N ASP A 380 -22.56 5.41 13.33
CA ASP A 380 -22.54 6.20 12.10
C ASP A 380 -21.79 7.53 12.31
N ALA A 381 -20.88 7.85 11.44
CA ALA A 381 -20.35 9.21 11.34
C ALA A 381 -21.36 10.07 10.59
N THR A 382 -22.05 10.93 11.32
CA THR A 382 -23.26 11.62 10.89
C THR A 382 -23.08 12.34 9.56
N GLY A 383 -23.96 12.05 8.61
CA GLY A 383 -23.97 12.68 7.29
C GLY A 383 -22.83 12.28 6.39
N GLY A 384 -22.08 11.22 6.69
CA GLY A 384 -20.90 10.80 5.92
C GLY A 384 -19.74 11.80 5.99
N ALA A 385 -19.74 12.70 6.95
CA ALA A 385 -18.67 13.68 7.12
C ALA A 385 -17.45 13.06 7.81
N SER A 386 -16.24 13.50 7.41
CA SER A 386 -14.97 12.98 7.94
C SER A 386 -14.13 14.03 8.69
N ARG A 387 -14.63 15.26 8.86
CA ARG A 387 -13.90 16.34 9.53
C ARG A 387 -13.89 16.20 11.05
N ASN A 388 -12.92 16.86 11.68
CA ASN A 388 -12.84 16.96 13.13
C ASN A 388 -14.13 17.56 13.73
N GLY A 389 -14.62 16.96 14.81
CA GLY A 389 -15.87 17.35 15.46
C GLY A 389 -17.13 16.77 14.82
N THR A 390 -17.03 15.93 13.77
CA THR A 390 -18.19 15.21 13.24
C THR A 390 -18.81 14.35 14.34
N VAL A 391 -20.09 14.57 14.63
CA VAL A 391 -20.82 13.80 15.64
C VAL A 391 -20.93 12.34 15.22
N VAL A 392 -20.70 11.44 16.14
CA VAL A 392 -20.93 10.01 15.95
C VAL A 392 -22.24 9.64 16.67
N GLY A 393 -23.10 8.91 15.98
CA GLY A 393 -24.42 8.51 16.52
C GLY A 393 -24.92 7.20 15.95
N GLY A 394 -26.19 6.88 16.17
CA GLY A 394 -26.85 5.74 15.57
C GLY A 394 -27.55 6.11 14.28
N TRP A 395 -27.58 5.19 13.33
CA TRP A 395 -28.38 5.31 12.11
C TRP A 395 -28.82 3.93 11.61
N ASP A 396 -29.81 3.91 10.70
CA ASP A 396 -30.21 2.68 10.04
C ASP A 396 -29.00 2.08 9.30
N CYS A 397 -28.76 0.77 9.48
CA CYS A 397 -27.64 0.10 8.83
C CYS A 397 -27.81 0.08 7.31
N HIS A 398 -26.92 0.71 6.56
CA HIS A 398 -26.98 0.81 5.10
C HIS A 398 -25.67 0.37 4.40
N GLY A 399 -24.66 -0.04 5.20
CA GLY A 399 -23.42 -0.61 4.68
C GLY A 399 -22.48 0.37 3.98
N GLN A 400 -22.71 1.68 4.10
CA GLN A 400 -21.78 2.69 3.61
C GLN A 400 -20.60 2.87 4.56
N ARG A 401 -19.50 3.45 4.07
CA ARG A 401 -18.21 3.57 4.76
C ARG A 401 -18.24 4.39 6.05
N ASN A 402 -19.22 5.28 6.23
CA ASN A 402 -19.41 6.02 7.48
C ASN A 402 -19.95 5.15 8.62
N GLN A 403 -20.28 3.89 8.35
CA GLN A 403 -20.69 2.88 9.33
C GLN A 403 -19.69 1.74 9.49
N GLY A 404 -18.60 1.74 8.70
CA GLY A 404 -17.49 0.81 8.84
C GLY A 404 -16.53 1.30 9.93
N TRP A 405 -16.25 0.43 10.90
CA TRP A 405 -15.35 0.71 12.02
C TRP A 405 -14.32 -0.39 12.15
N TRP A 406 -13.09 0.00 12.40
CA TRP A 406 -11.98 -0.90 12.70
C TRP A 406 -11.43 -0.58 14.09
N TYR A 407 -11.27 -1.61 14.91
CA TYR A 407 -10.66 -1.47 16.23
C TYR A 407 -9.19 -1.87 16.16
N ASP A 408 -8.30 -0.91 16.38
CA ASP A 408 -6.87 -1.16 16.52
C ASP A 408 -6.57 -1.71 17.93
N PRO A 409 -6.21 -3.00 18.08
CA PRO A 409 -5.96 -3.61 19.38
C PRO A 409 -4.68 -3.10 20.04
N GLU A 410 -3.72 -2.58 19.29
CA GLU A 410 -2.47 -2.02 19.83
C GLU A 410 -2.68 -0.63 20.42
N GLN A 411 -3.30 0.26 19.64
CA GLN A 411 -3.59 1.62 20.08
C GLN A 411 -4.88 1.71 20.88
N ARG A 412 -5.72 0.66 20.84
CA ARG A 412 -7.06 0.62 21.44
C ARG A 412 -7.98 1.72 20.92
N SER A 413 -7.84 2.06 19.64
CA SER A 413 -8.62 3.12 18.99
C SER A 413 -9.61 2.55 17.98
N LEU A 414 -10.71 3.26 17.74
CA LEU A 414 -11.72 2.93 16.74
C LEU A 414 -11.58 3.89 15.58
N HIS A 415 -11.26 3.36 14.41
CA HIS A 415 -11.09 4.09 13.17
C HIS A 415 -12.34 3.96 12.31
N VAL A 416 -12.76 5.06 11.66
CA VAL A 416 -13.86 5.02 10.71
C VAL A 416 -13.34 4.72 9.29
N GLU A 417 -14.07 3.93 8.54
CA GLU A 417 -13.69 3.55 7.16
C GLU A 417 -13.69 4.71 6.17
N LEU A 418 -14.43 5.79 6.42
CA LEU A 418 -14.41 6.99 5.57
C LEU A 418 -13.01 7.51 5.32
N THR A 419 -12.18 7.50 6.38
CA THR A 419 -10.81 7.94 6.36
C THR A 419 -10.08 7.33 7.55
N GLN A 420 -8.84 6.87 7.37
CA GLN A 420 -8.09 6.20 8.43
C GLN A 420 -7.54 7.13 9.49
N ASP A 421 -7.36 8.37 9.17
CA ASP A 421 -6.81 9.38 10.07
C ASP A 421 -7.84 9.97 11.04
N ARG A 422 -9.07 9.42 11.06
CA ARG A 422 -10.12 9.81 12.03
C ARG A 422 -10.46 8.67 12.96
N CYS A 423 -10.34 8.96 14.23
CA CYS A 423 -10.65 8.07 15.34
C CYS A 423 -11.87 8.55 16.10
N LEU A 424 -12.57 7.61 16.72
CA LEU A 424 -13.57 7.93 17.73
C LEU A 424 -12.90 8.64 18.91
N ASP A 425 -13.47 9.76 19.35
CA ASP A 425 -12.86 10.68 20.32
C ASP A 425 -13.85 11.12 21.39
N VAL A 426 -13.36 11.21 22.61
CA VAL A 426 -14.05 11.88 23.72
C VAL A 426 -13.56 13.33 23.79
N PRO A 427 -14.35 14.32 23.30
CA PRO A 427 -13.88 15.69 23.12
C PRO A 427 -13.25 16.29 24.37
N GLY A 428 -11.99 16.72 24.24
CA GLY A 428 -11.24 17.32 25.33
C GLY A 428 -11.01 16.41 26.54
N GLY A 429 -11.19 15.08 26.39
CA GLY A 429 -11.07 14.12 27.48
C GLY A 429 -12.13 14.29 28.58
N ARG A 430 -13.30 14.79 28.25
CA ARG A 430 -14.42 15.01 29.22
C ARG A 430 -15.16 13.72 29.48
N TYR A 431 -14.60 12.87 30.33
CA TYR A 431 -15.19 11.59 30.71
C TYR A 431 -16.31 11.79 31.74
N ALA A 432 -17.54 12.05 31.27
CA ALA A 432 -18.71 12.19 32.09
C ALA A 432 -19.89 11.47 31.46
N ALA A 433 -20.84 11.00 32.30
CA ALA A 433 -22.11 10.50 31.79
C ALA A 433 -22.82 11.59 30.98
N GLY A 434 -23.34 11.24 29.82
CA GLY A 434 -23.93 12.17 28.85
C GLY A 434 -22.96 12.78 27.84
N ALA A 435 -21.63 12.64 28.00
CA ALA A 435 -20.69 13.17 27.05
C ALA A 435 -20.85 12.52 25.66
N GLY A 436 -21.00 13.33 24.61
CA GLY A 436 -21.10 12.88 23.23
C GLY A 436 -19.70 12.54 22.66
N LEU A 437 -19.68 11.67 21.68
CA LEU A 437 -18.45 11.30 20.95
C LEU A 437 -18.44 11.88 19.54
N VAL A 438 -17.24 12.14 19.06
CA VAL A 438 -17.02 12.73 17.74
C VAL A 438 -15.89 12.00 17.00
N LEU A 439 -15.70 12.32 15.71
CA LEU A 439 -14.48 12.02 15.01
C LEU A 439 -13.44 13.10 15.27
N TRP A 440 -12.19 12.69 15.43
CA TRP A 440 -11.05 13.58 15.53
C TRP A 440 -9.82 12.93 14.91
N ASN A 441 -8.81 13.73 14.53
CA ASN A 441 -7.53 13.21 14.05
C ASN A 441 -7.00 12.15 15.01
N CYS A 442 -6.62 10.99 14.49
CA CYS A 442 -5.99 9.94 15.29
C CYS A 442 -4.67 10.47 15.86
N SER A 443 -4.58 10.56 17.17
CA SER A 443 -3.42 11.09 17.89
C SER A 443 -2.77 10.08 18.83
N GLY A 444 -3.45 8.93 19.05
CA GLY A 444 -3.04 7.96 20.07
C GLY A 444 -3.20 8.48 21.51
N ALA A 445 -3.83 9.65 21.71
CA ALA A 445 -4.07 10.23 23.01
C ALA A 445 -5.08 9.40 23.83
N GLY A 446 -5.10 9.58 25.16
CA GLY A 446 -5.93 8.80 26.07
C GLY A 446 -7.44 8.90 25.80
N ASN A 447 -7.89 10.03 25.27
CA ASN A 447 -9.29 10.29 24.93
C ASN A 447 -9.79 9.57 23.66
N GLN A 448 -8.88 8.90 22.94
CA GLN A 448 -9.18 8.04 21.80
C GLN A 448 -8.97 6.55 22.10
N ARG A 449 -8.61 6.22 23.34
CA ARG A 449 -8.36 4.83 23.75
C ARG A 449 -9.57 4.21 24.40
N PHE A 450 -10.01 3.10 23.82
CA PHE A 450 -11.16 2.33 24.28
C PHE A 450 -10.75 0.89 24.54
N VAL A 451 -11.34 0.28 25.57
CA VAL A 451 -11.18 -1.15 25.85
C VAL A 451 -12.44 -1.87 25.37
N ARG A 452 -12.26 -2.87 24.53
CA ARG A 452 -13.32 -3.80 24.17
C ARG A 452 -13.39 -4.87 25.25
N ALA A 453 -14.48 -4.89 26.00
CA ALA A 453 -14.70 -5.86 27.07
C ALA A 453 -15.67 -6.96 26.62
N ASP A 454 -15.74 -8.03 27.40
CA ASP A 454 -16.65 -9.16 27.16
C ASP A 454 -18.09 -8.69 26.98
N GLY A 455 -18.83 -9.41 26.13
CA GLY A 455 -20.22 -9.06 25.80
C GLY A 455 -20.35 -7.88 24.83
N GLY A 456 -19.25 -7.42 24.19
CA GLY A 456 -19.27 -6.38 23.16
C GLY A 456 -19.40 -4.95 23.70
N THR A 457 -19.07 -4.71 24.98
CA THR A 457 -19.02 -3.35 25.52
C THR A 457 -17.72 -2.64 25.13
N LEU A 458 -17.82 -1.34 24.87
CA LEU A 458 -16.69 -0.45 24.60
C LEU A 458 -16.60 0.59 25.71
N ARG A 459 -15.42 0.77 26.30
CA ARG A 459 -15.20 1.63 27.47
C ARG A 459 -14.00 2.53 27.25
N PRO A 460 -14.03 3.82 27.60
CA PRO A 460 -12.81 4.63 27.61
C PRO A 460 -11.77 3.96 28.53
N ALA A 461 -10.55 3.81 28.05
CA ALA A 461 -9.47 3.18 28.83
C ALA A 461 -9.15 3.97 30.11
N ALA A 462 -9.30 5.30 30.08
CA ALA A 462 -9.05 6.18 31.21
C ALA A 462 -10.14 6.09 32.31
N VAL A 463 -11.40 5.75 31.94
CA VAL A 463 -12.54 5.67 32.89
C VAL A 463 -13.40 4.45 32.54
N PRO A 464 -12.98 3.23 32.95
CA PRO A 464 -13.65 1.98 32.56
C PRO A 464 -15.04 1.79 33.17
N SER A 465 -15.47 2.62 34.10
CA SER A 465 -16.82 2.66 34.66
C SER A 465 -17.86 3.28 33.72
N LEU A 466 -17.40 3.94 32.65
CA LEU A 466 -18.25 4.47 31.59
C LEU A 466 -18.23 3.53 30.36
N CYS A 467 -19.40 3.40 29.75
CA CYS A 467 -19.61 2.60 28.55
C CYS A 467 -20.12 3.49 27.40
N LEU A 468 -19.68 3.21 26.18
CA LEU A 468 -20.34 3.75 25.01
C LEU A 468 -21.80 3.27 25.01
N THR A 469 -22.72 4.19 24.79
CA THR A 469 -24.15 3.92 24.88
C THR A 469 -24.88 4.57 23.72
N LEU A 470 -25.72 3.79 23.06
CA LEU A 470 -26.67 4.26 22.07
C LEU A 470 -28.08 4.09 22.60
N ALA A 471 -28.72 5.18 22.98
CA ALA A 471 -30.02 5.15 23.63
C ALA A 471 -31.19 4.95 22.66
N GLY A 472 -31.02 5.32 21.39
CA GLY A 472 -32.03 5.20 20.35
C GLY A 472 -31.42 5.29 18.94
N ALA A 473 -32.20 4.84 17.95
CA ALA A 473 -31.85 5.09 16.55
C ALA A 473 -31.83 6.61 16.28
N LYS A 474 -30.80 7.09 15.57
CA LYS A 474 -30.61 8.52 15.23
C LYS A 474 -30.26 9.41 16.44
N GLU A 475 -29.91 8.80 17.57
CA GLU A 475 -29.39 9.52 18.74
C GLU A 475 -27.86 9.56 18.72
N PRO A 476 -27.24 10.62 19.27
CA PRO A 476 -25.78 10.68 19.43
C PRO A 476 -25.27 9.54 20.31
N LEU A 477 -24.14 8.96 19.94
CA LEU A 477 -23.38 8.04 20.78
C LEU A 477 -22.83 8.81 21.99
N ARG A 478 -23.06 8.30 23.21
CA ARG A 478 -22.69 8.97 24.46
C ARG A 478 -21.99 8.02 25.42
N LEU A 479 -21.22 8.58 26.32
CA LEU A 479 -20.76 7.88 27.51
C LEU A 479 -21.88 7.83 28.56
N GLN A 480 -22.09 6.67 29.17
CA GLN A 480 -22.99 6.49 30.33
C GLN A 480 -22.35 5.54 31.33
N SER A 481 -22.81 5.54 32.56
CA SER A 481 -22.39 4.52 33.54
C SER A 481 -22.68 3.13 32.96
N CYS A 482 -21.74 2.20 33.10
CA CYS A 482 -21.93 0.84 32.63
C CYS A 482 -23.02 0.14 33.46
N ASP A 483 -24.10 -0.26 32.80
CA ASP A 483 -25.25 -0.94 33.42
C ASP A 483 -25.55 -2.32 32.81
N GLY A 484 -24.77 -2.71 31.78
CA GLY A 484 -24.94 -3.99 31.08
C GLY A 484 -26.14 -4.05 30.14
N SER A 485 -26.83 -2.92 29.90
CA SER A 485 -27.97 -2.84 28.98
C SER A 485 -27.60 -3.18 27.56
N ALA A 486 -28.60 -3.55 26.76
CA ALA A 486 -28.41 -3.84 25.35
C ALA A 486 -27.89 -2.62 24.57
N GLY A 487 -28.22 -1.39 24.98
CA GLY A 487 -27.73 -0.15 24.38
C GLY A 487 -26.23 0.08 24.55
N GLN A 488 -25.56 -0.69 25.40
CA GLN A 488 -24.11 -0.64 25.64
C GLN A 488 -23.35 -1.77 24.97
N ARG A 489 -24.02 -2.64 24.21
CA ARG A 489 -23.39 -3.78 23.53
C ARG A 489 -23.35 -3.56 22.03
N PHE A 490 -22.18 -3.77 21.45
CA PHE A 490 -21.89 -3.57 20.04
C PHE A 490 -21.25 -4.84 19.45
N ALA A 491 -21.70 -5.27 18.28
CA ALA A 491 -21.22 -6.44 17.55
C ALA A 491 -20.72 -6.04 16.15
#